data_adec967004691c9d9ccfaa2eb50ba9cb
#
_entry.id   adec967004691c9d9ccfaa2eb50ba9cb
#
_cell.length_a   1.000
_cell.length_b   1.000
_cell.length_c   1.000
_cell.angle_alpha   90.00
_cell.angle_beta   90.00
_cell.angle_gamma   90.00
#
_symmetry.space_group_name_H-M   'P 1'
#
loop_
_entity.id
_entity.type
_entity.pdbx_description
1 polymer ?
#
loop_
_entity_poly.entity_id
_entity_poly.type
_entity_poly.pdbx_seq_one_letter_code
_entity_poly.pdbx_strand_id
1 'polypeptide(L)'
;MTTQYYTASSLDGFIATEDHSLEWLFPLGDLNDTGYPDFIAQVGALAMGASTYEWMLRHVIKPADATPGTWPYAQPTWVFTSRELPGVAGADIRFVQGAVGPVHRQMRAAAADRAIWLVGGGELVGQFHDAGLLDEIIVQVASVTLGAGRPLLPRRITNPPLQLLSARLIGPGFSELRYAVAKQTLERTE
;
A
#
# COMPACT_ATOMS: atom_id res chain seq x y z
N MET A 1 -15.26 -7.87 4.46
CA MET A 1 -13.84 -7.90 4.00
C MET A 1 -13.62 -6.69 3.12
N THR A 2 -12.63 -5.84 3.43
CA THR A 2 -12.30 -4.59 2.73
C THR A 2 -10.92 -4.70 2.08
N THR A 3 -10.75 -4.07 0.92
CA THR A 3 -9.45 -3.86 0.27
C THR A 3 -9.01 -2.43 0.55
N GLN A 4 -7.92 -2.28 1.28
CA GLN A 4 -7.47 -1.01 1.84
C GLN A 4 -6.09 -0.64 1.28
N TYR A 5 -5.92 0.61 0.91
CA TYR A 5 -4.63 1.23 0.67
C TYR A 5 -4.20 1.97 1.93
N TYR A 6 -3.22 1.43 2.65
CA TYR A 6 -2.62 2.08 3.82
C TYR A 6 -1.18 2.44 3.51
N THR A 7 -0.84 3.72 3.62
CA THR A 7 0.48 4.23 3.29
C THR A 7 0.76 5.59 3.95
N ALA A 8 2.02 6.00 3.95
CA ALA A 8 2.40 7.39 4.23
C ALA A 8 2.63 8.15 2.92
N SER A 9 2.40 9.47 2.94
CA SER A 9 2.75 10.38 1.84
C SER A 9 3.32 11.68 2.35
N SER A 10 4.08 12.38 1.52
CA SER A 10 4.39 13.79 1.72
C SER A 10 3.13 14.65 1.62
N LEU A 11 3.21 15.90 2.12
CA LEU A 11 2.10 16.87 2.04
C LEU A 11 1.69 17.16 0.58
N ASP A 12 2.63 17.12 -0.34
CA ASP A 12 2.42 17.32 -1.78
C ASP A 12 2.12 16.03 -2.57
N GLY A 13 1.81 14.92 -1.86
CA GLY A 13 1.18 13.73 -2.43
C GLY A 13 2.11 12.70 -3.06
N PHE A 14 3.33 12.57 -2.58
CA PHE A 14 4.28 11.54 -3.02
C PHE A 14 4.52 10.50 -1.92
N ILE A 15 4.64 9.23 -2.31
CA ILE A 15 4.93 8.11 -1.40
C ILE A 15 6.42 7.77 -1.33
N ALA A 16 7.22 8.23 -2.26
CA ALA A 16 8.67 8.07 -2.30
C ALA A 16 9.27 9.15 -3.21
N THR A 17 10.56 9.38 -3.11
CA THR A 17 11.32 10.20 -4.06
C THR A 17 11.37 9.54 -5.44
N GLU A 18 11.92 10.23 -6.46
CA GLU A 18 12.02 9.69 -7.83
C GLU A 18 12.89 8.44 -7.91
N ASP A 19 13.91 8.34 -7.06
CA ASP A 19 14.80 7.17 -6.89
C ASP A 19 14.28 6.10 -5.92
N HIS A 20 13.01 6.23 -5.49
CA HIS A 20 12.32 5.33 -4.57
C HIS A 20 12.84 5.35 -3.12
N SER A 21 13.52 6.41 -2.66
CA SER A 21 13.91 6.54 -1.26
C SER A 21 12.73 6.87 -0.36
N LEU A 22 12.76 6.33 0.86
CA LEU A 22 11.84 6.60 1.97
C LEU A 22 12.55 7.27 3.16
N GLU A 23 13.78 7.73 2.99
CA GLU A 23 14.58 8.33 4.07
C GLU A 23 13.91 9.53 4.74
N TRP A 24 13.06 10.23 4.00
CA TRP A 24 12.27 11.36 4.50
C TRP A 24 11.26 10.98 5.60
N LEU A 25 10.88 9.69 5.70
CA LEU A 25 9.96 9.19 6.73
C LEU A 25 10.65 8.97 8.08
N PHE A 26 11.90 8.51 8.10
CA PHE A 26 12.55 8.02 9.30
C PHE A 26 12.70 9.07 10.42
N PRO A 27 12.92 10.37 10.13
CA PRO A 27 12.99 11.38 11.18
C PRO A 27 11.65 11.73 11.84
N LEU A 28 10.52 11.28 11.26
CA LEU A 28 9.19 11.74 11.66
C LEU A 28 8.54 10.91 12.78
N GLY A 29 9.13 9.77 13.16
CA GLY A 29 8.62 8.92 14.24
C GLY A 29 8.72 7.43 13.98
N ASP A 30 8.33 6.63 14.98
CA ASP A 30 8.29 5.17 14.89
C ASP A 30 6.91 4.70 14.38
N LEU A 31 6.89 3.68 13.53
CA LEU A 31 5.66 3.02 13.07
C LEU A 31 4.81 2.49 14.22
N ASN A 32 5.45 2.08 15.32
CA ASN A 32 4.76 1.57 16.51
C ASN A 32 3.94 2.64 17.24
N ASP A 33 4.27 3.92 17.05
CA ASP A 33 3.55 5.05 17.62
C ASP A 33 2.39 5.51 16.73
N THR A 34 2.14 4.78 15.64
CA THR A 34 1.05 5.04 14.69
C THR A 34 -0.08 4.03 14.86
N GLY A 35 -1.12 4.12 14.03
CA GLY A 35 -2.17 3.10 13.94
C GLY A 35 -1.76 1.80 13.23
N TYR A 36 -0.49 1.65 12.86
CA TYR A 36 0.00 0.51 12.09
C TYR A 36 -0.13 -0.84 12.82
N PRO A 37 0.20 -0.98 14.12
CA PRO A 37 0.03 -2.27 14.82
C PRO A 37 -1.41 -2.78 14.80
N ASP A 38 -2.38 -1.92 15.04
CA ASP A 38 -3.80 -2.27 15.02
C ASP A 38 -4.28 -2.58 13.59
N PHE A 39 -3.76 -1.85 12.61
CA PHE A 39 -4.07 -2.08 11.20
C PHE A 39 -3.56 -3.44 10.73
N ILE A 40 -2.27 -3.77 10.93
CA ILE A 40 -1.67 -5.01 10.43
C ILE A 40 -2.27 -6.27 11.07
N ALA A 41 -2.75 -6.17 12.31
CA ALA A 41 -3.44 -7.27 13.00
C ALA A 41 -4.74 -7.67 12.28
N GLN A 42 -5.38 -6.76 11.55
CA GLN A 42 -6.62 -7.00 10.81
C GLN A 42 -6.38 -7.43 9.36
N VAL A 43 -5.12 -7.46 8.91
CA VAL A 43 -4.76 -7.82 7.53
C VAL A 43 -4.63 -9.32 7.37
N GLY A 44 -5.22 -9.88 6.32
CA GLY A 44 -5.15 -11.30 5.98
C GLY A 44 -4.37 -11.60 4.70
N ALA A 45 -4.14 -10.60 3.84
CA ALA A 45 -3.37 -10.73 2.61
C ALA A 45 -2.78 -9.38 2.19
N LEU A 46 -1.63 -9.39 1.54
CA LEU A 46 -0.96 -8.20 1.04
C LEU A 46 -0.77 -8.23 -0.47
N ALA A 47 -0.78 -7.05 -1.09
CA ALA A 47 -0.33 -6.87 -2.48
C ALA A 47 0.65 -5.70 -2.58
N MET A 48 1.69 -5.88 -3.37
CA MET A 48 2.65 -4.82 -3.68
C MET A 48 3.19 -4.94 -5.12
N GLY A 49 3.65 -3.84 -5.65
CA GLY A 49 4.37 -3.83 -6.92
C GLY A 49 5.84 -4.21 -6.76
N ALA A 50 6.49 -4.52 -7.88
CA ALA A 50 7.90 -4.92 -7.92
C ALA A 50 8.84 -3.93 -7.23
N SER A 51 8.66 -2.61 -7.45
CA SER A 51 9.53 -1.59 -6.83
C SER A 51 9.44 -1.56 -5.31
N THR A 52 8.23 -1.73 -4.76
CA THR A 52 8.03 -1.84 -3.30
C THR A 52 8.70 -3.10 -2.75
N TYR A 53 8.55 -4.23 -3.45
CA TYR A 53 9.20 -5.48 -3.06
C TYR A 53 10.73 -5.38 -3.10
N GLU A 54 11.29 -4.80 -4.15
CA GLU A 54 12.75 -4.60 -4.28
C GLU A 54 13.29 -3.64 -3.21
N TRP A 55 12.51 -2.62 -2.83
CA TRP A 55 12.85 -1.77 -1.71
C TRP A 55 12.93 -2.58 -0.40
N MET A 56 11.94 -3.44 -0.13
CA MET A 56 11.93 -4.34 1.03
C MET A 56 13.13 -5.28 1.03
N LEU A 57 13.50 -5.84 -0.13
CA LEU A 57 14.68 -6.68 -0.24
C LEU A 57 15.96 -5.93 0.14
N ARG A 58 16.12 -4.69 -0.31
CA ARG A 58 17.33 -3.88 -0.08
C ARG A 58 17.43 -3.35 1.34
N HIS A 59 16.33 -2.90 1.93
CA HIS A 59 16.37 -2.12 3.18
C HIS A 59 15.91 -2.93 4.40
N VAL A 60 15.15 -4.00 4.21
CA VAL A 60 14.63 -4.81 5.31
C VAL A 60 15.30 -6.18 5.36
N ILE A 61 15.45 -6.85 4.20
CA ILE A 61 15.94 -8.24 4.15
C ILE A 61 17.48 -8.30 4.06
N LYS A 62 18.08 -7.45 3.24
CA LYS A 62 19.54 -7.41 3.00
C LYS A 62 20.04 -5.96 3.08
N PRO A 63 19.95 -5.30 4.23
CA PRO A 63 20.54 -3.97 4.38
C PRO A 63 22.05 -4.05 4.20
N ALA A 64 22.65 -3.03 3.57
CA ALA A 64 24.08 -3.04 3.20
C ALA A 64 25.00 -3.13 4.42
N ASP A 65 24.60 -2.50 5.53
CA ASP A 65 25.44 -2.29 6.73
C ASP A 65 24.88 -2.93 8.00
N ALA A 66 23.94 -3.87 7.88
CA ALA A 66 23.27 -4.49 9.03
C ALA A 66 23.10 -6.01 8.86
N THR A 67 22.79 -6.68 9.96
CA THR A 67 22.40 -8.10 9.94
C THR A 67 21.17 -8.29 9.05
N PRO A 68 21.15 -9.31 8.16
CA PRO A 68 20.00 -9.60 7.34
C PRO A 68 18.73 -9.75 8.18
N GLY A 69 17.67 -9.04 7.79
CA GLY A 69 16.37 -9.12 8.43
C GLY A 69 15.56 -10.31 7.94
N THR A 70 14.43 -10.52 8.58
CA THR A 70 13.42 -11.49 8.17
C THR A 70 12.27 -10.78 7.47
N TRP A 71 11.51 -11.51 6.64
CA TRP A 71 10.30 -10.96 6.06
C TRP A 71 9.31 -10.56 7.17
N PRO A 72 8.84 -9.30 7.19
CA PRO A 72 8.10 -8.79 8.35
C PRO A 72 6.62 -9.20 8.38
N TYR A 73 6.12 -9.87 7.35
CA TYR A 73 4.70 -10.23 7.25
C TYR A 73 4.49 -11.73 7.33
N ALA A 74 3.61 -12.16 8.22
CA ALA A 74 3.17 -13.55 8.31
C ALA A 74 2.07 -13.88 7.26
N GLN A 75 1.43 -12.86 6.70
CA GLN A 75 0.35 -13.01 5.74
C GLN A 75 0.89 -13.31 4.33
N PRO A 76 0.16 -14.08 3.51
CA PRO A 76 0.51 -14.29 2.12
C PRO A 76 0.58 -12.96 1.36
N THR A 77 1.63 -12.77 0.58
CA THR A 77 1.95 -11.54 -0.13
C THR A 77 2.01 -11.76 -1.63
N TRP A 78 1.20 -11.05 -2.40
CA TRP A 78 1.23 -11.05 -3.86
C TRP A 78 2.10 -9.90 -4.36
N VAL A 79 3.12 -10.24 -5.16
CA VAL A 79 4.02 -9.28 -5.79
C VAL A 79 3.72 -9.20 -7.28
N PHE A 80 3.16 -8.08 -7.72
CA PHE A 80 2.85 -7.83 -9.13
C PHE A 80 4.12 -7.45 -9.89
N THR A 81 4.57 -8.33 -10.78
CA THR A 81 5.80 -8.15 -11.55
C THR A 81 5.78 -8.96 -12.83
N SER A 82 6.42 -8.43 -13.88
CA SER A 82 6.77 -9.18 -15.10
C SER A 82 8.22 -9.70 -15.08
N ARG A 83 8.97 -9.39 -14.01
CA ARG A 83 10.39 -9.77 -13.86
C ARG A 83 10.51 -10.94 -12.89
N GLU A 84 11.54 -11.73 -13.08
CA GLU A 84 11.97 -12.72 -12.09
C GLU A 84 12.62 -11.98 -10.91
N LEU A 85 12.11 -12.19 -9.71
CA LEU A 85 12.64 -11.61 -8.48
C LEU A 85 12.94 -12.75 -7.48
N PRO A 86 13.96 -12.59 -6.63
CA PRO A 86 14.29 -13.60 -5.63
C PRO A 86 13.19 -13.67 -4.57
N GLY A 87 12.83 -14.88 -4.16
CA GLY A 87 11.99 -15.10 -2.98
C GLY A 87 12.75 -14.86 -1.66
N VAL A 88 12.01 -14.84 -0.56
CA VAL A 88 12.58 -14.78 0.79
C VAL A 88 12.24 -16.07 1.52
N ALA A 89 13.25 -16.74 2.07
CA ALA A 89 13.07 -18.01 2.75
C ALA A 89 12.10 -17.88 3.93
N GLY A 90 11.15 -18.82 4.02
CA GLY A 90 10.14 -18.84 5.08
C GLY A 90 8.96 -17.88 4.90
N ALA A 91 8.93 -17.08 3.82
CA ALA A 91 7.84 -16.17 3.52
C ALA A 91 6.89 -16.73 2.43
N ASP A 92 5.58 -16.56 2.59
CA ASP A 92 4.58 -16.88 1.55
C ASP A 92 4.48 -15.70 0.55
N ILE A 93 5.42 -15.65 -0.40
CA ILE A 93 5.47 -14.64 -1.46
C ILE A 93 5.09 -15.28 -2.80
N ARG A 94 4.11 -14.70 -3.46
CA ARG A 94 3.51 -15.18 -4.71
C ARG A 94 3.71 -14.13 -5.80
N PHE A 95 4.60 -14.41 -6.74
CA PHE A 95 4.82 -13.54 -7.88
C PHE A 95 3.71 -13.74 -8.91
N VAL A 96 3.11 -12.65 -9.33
CA VAL A 96 1.95 -12.65 -10.24
C VAL A 96 2.09 -11.58 -11.31
N GLN A 97 1.41 -11.80 -12.43
CA GLN A 97 1.40 -10.91 -13.58
C GLN A 97 -0.01 -10.77 -14.14
N GLY A 98 -0.29 -9.64 -14.79
CA GLY A 98 -1.54 -9.39 -15.49
C GLY A 98 -2.59 -8.67 -14.64
N ALA A 99 -3.87 -8.89 -14.98
CA ALA A 99 -4.98 -8.14 -14.40
C ALA A 99 -5.16 -8.41 -12.88
N VAL A 100 -5.48 -7.36 -12.12
CA VAL A 100 -5.66 -7.44 -10.67
C VAL A 100 -6.87 -8.27 -10.23
N GLY A 101 -7.94 -8.32 -11.03
CA GLY A 101 -9.19 -8.98 -10.66
C GLY A 101 -9.06 -10.47 -10.32
N PRO A 102 -8.46 -11.32 -11.18
CA PRO A 102 -8.20 -12.72 -10.87
C PRO A 102 -7.35 -12.93 -9.61
N VAL A 103 -6.31 -12.10 -9.45
CA VAL A 103 -5.42 -12.15 -8.29
C VAL A 103 -6.15 -11.74 -7.02
N HIS A 104 -6.98 -10.69 -7.08
CA HIS A 104 -7.79 -10.24 -5.94
C HIS A 104 -8.74 -11.35 -5.42
N ARG A 105 -9.31 -12.18 -6.31
CA ARG A 105 -10.11 -13.33 -5.87
C ARG A 105 -9.30 -14.36 -5.07
N GLN A 106 -8.05 -14.61 -5.46
CA GLN A 106 -7.14 -15.47 -4.70
C GLN A 106 -6.78 -14.85 -3.34
N MET A 107 -6.50 -13.54 -3.32
CA MET A 107 -6.23 -12.81 -2.08
C MET A 107 -7.42 -12.87 -1.13
N ARG A 108 -8.63 -12.68 -1.63
CA ARG A 108 -9.86 -12.79 -0.83
C ARG A 108 -10.02 -14.17 -0.19
N ALA A 109 -9.77 -15.22 -0.94
CA ALA A 109 -9.83 -16.59 -0.43
C ALA A 109 -8.78 -16.84 0.67
N ALA A 110 -7.58 -16.30 0.52
CA ALA A 110 -6.50 -16.45 1.51
C ALA A 110 -6.68 -15.55 2.74
N ALA A 111 -7.25 -14.36 2.57
CA ALA A 111 -7.46 -13.42 3.66
C ALA A 111 -8.60 -13.85 4.61
N ALA A 112 -9.44 -14.79 4.21
CA ALA A 112 -10.67 -15.18 4.90
C ALA A 112 -11.56 -13.95 5.18
N ASP A 113 -11.84 -13.61 6.44
CA ASP A 113 -12.68 -12.46 6.79
C ASP A 113 -11.88 -11.17 7.06
N ARG A 114 -10.54 -11.24 6.98
CA ARG A 114 -9.65 -10.11 7.25
C ARG A 114 -9.47 -9.21 6.02
N ALA A 115 -8.96 -8.00 6.25
CA ALA A 115 -8.72 -7.03 5.19
C ALA A 115 -7.60 -7.48 4.23
N ILE A 116 -7.66 -6.97 3.00
CA ILE A 116 -6.56 -7.00 2.03
C ILE A 116 -5.85 -5.66 2.08
N TRP A 117 -4.55 -5.67 2.29
CA TRP A 117 -3.72 -4.48 2.27
C TRP A 117 -2.98 -4.32 0.94
N LEU A 118 -3.25 -3.22 0.25
CA LEU A 118 -2.44 -2.74 -0.85
C LEU A 118 -1.31 -1.90 -0.25
N VAL A 119 -0.11 -2.46 -0.22
CA VAL A 119 1.09 -1.79 0.34
C VAL A 119 1.54 -0.64 -0.56
N GLY A 120 1.41 -0.82 -1.87
CA GLY A 120 1.79 0.16 -2.89
C GLY A 120 2.54 -0.50 -4.07
N GLY A 121 3.07 0.23 -5.08
CA GLY A 121 2.96 1.68 -5.29
C GLY A 121 1.61 2.14 -5.84
N GLY A 122 1.51 3.45 -5.95
CA GLY A 122 0.27 4.11 -6.33
C GLY A 122 -0.32 3.66 -7.67
N GLU A 123 0.50 3.28 -8.64
CA GLU A 123 0.01 2.76 -9.93
C GLU A 123 -0.71 1.41 -9.77
N LEU A 124 -0.18 0.50 -8.95
CA LEU A 124 -0.86 -0.77 -8.65
C LEU A 124 -2.20 -0.51 -7.95
N VAL A 125 -2.21 0.39 -6.97
CA VAL A 125 -3.46 0.79 -6.29
C VAL A 125 -4.45 1.39 -7.28
N GLY A 126 -3.98 2.19 -8.23
CA GLY A 126 -4.79 2.72 -9.33
C GLY A 126 -5.46 1.61 -10.15
N GLN A 127 -4.76 0.51 -10.45
CA GLN A 127 -5.36 -0.63 -11.15
C GLN A 127 -6.46 -1.32 -10.33
N PHE A 128 -6.29 -1.42 -9.01
CA PHE A 128 -7.36 -1.93 -8.14
C PHE A 128 -8.56 -0.97 -8.10
N HIS A 129 -8.32 0.34 -8.07
CA HIS A 129 -9.39 1.34 -8.18
C HIS A 129 -10.13 1.24 -9.52
N ASP A 130 -9.41 1.18 -10.64
CA ASP A 130 -9.99 1.09 -11.98
C ASP A 130 -10.84 -0.19 -12.17
N ALA A 131 -10.48 -1.27 -11.46
CA ALA A 131 -11.23 -2.51 -11.42
C ALA A 131 -12.39 -2.52 -10.41
N GLY A 132 -12.66 -1.41 -9.69
CA GLY A 132 -13.70 -1.31 -8.67
C GLY A 132 -13.42 -2.15 -7.41
N LEU A 133 -12.15 -2.48 -7.14
CA LEU A 133 -11.72 -3.39 -6.08
C LEU A 133 -11.13 -2.68 -4.86
N LEU A 134 -10.86 -1.39 -4.95
CA LEU A 134 -10.40 -0.57 -3.81
C LEU A 134 -11.62 -0.08 -3.01
N ASP A 135 -11.64 -0.32 -1.71
CA ASP A 135 -12.73 0.07 -0.82
C ASP A 135 -12.38 1.30 0.02
N GLU A 136 -11.11 1.42 0.42
CA GLU A 136 -10.72 2.42 1.39
C GLU A 136 -9.27 2.86 1.20
N ILE A 137 -9.02 4.15 1.47
CA ILE A 137 -7.69 4.75 1.49
C ILE A 137 -7.43 5.28 2.89
N ILE A 138 -6.32 4.88 3.48
CA ILE A 138 -5.82 5.36 4.77
C ILE A 138 -4.44 5.93 4.49
N VAL A 139 -4.32 7.25 4.51
CA VAL A 139 -3.07 7.93 4.22
C VAL A 139 -2.58 8.74 5.42
N GLN A 140 -1.35 8.49 5.83
CA GLN A 140 -0.64 9.27 6.83
C GLN A 140 0.16 10.36 6.10
N VAL A 141 -0.38 11.58 6.13
CA VAL A 141 0.25 12.73 5.48
C VAL A 141 1.31 13.30 6.40
N ALA A 142 2.55 13.24 5.96
CA ALA A 142 3.70 13.75 6.67
C ALA A 142 3.86 15.26 6.52
N SER A 143 4.43 15.91 7.52
CA SER A 143 4.71 17.35 7.54
C SER A 143 5.95 17.72 6.72
N VAL A 144 6.10 17.14 5.52
CA VAL A 144 7.19 17.38 4.56
C VAL A 144 6.66 17.50 3.15
N THR A 145 7.41 18.14 2.26
CA THR A 145 7.17 18.14 0.81
C THR A 145 8.38 17.57 0.09
N LEU A 146 8.16 16.85 -1.01
CA LEU A 146 9.24 16.26 -1.82
C LEU A 146 9.48 17.02 -3.13
N GLY A 147 8.51 17.83 -3.58
CA GLY A 147 8.57 18.57 -4.84
C GLY A 147 8.38 17.71 -6.09
N ALA A 148 8.92 16.50 -6.08
CA ALA A 148 8.77 15.46 -7.11
C ALA A 148 8.90 14.08 -6.48
N GLY A 149 8.40 13.03 -7.16
CA GLY A 149 8.51 11.67 -6.63
C GLY A 149 7.48 10.70 -7.21
N ARG A 150 7.27 9.60 -6.51
CA ARG A 150 6.28 8.59 -6.87
C ARG A 150 4.92 8.98 -6.30
N PRO A 151 3.91 9.22 -7.16
CA PRO A 151 2.63 9.74 -6.71
C PRO A 151 1.87 8.75 -5.82
N LEU A 152 1.15 9.28 -4.84
CA LEU A 152 0.30 8.52 -3.92
C LEU A 152 -0.73 7.68 -4.68
N LEU A 153 -1.49 8.29 -5.57
CA LEU A 153 -2.51 7.63 -6.38
C LEU A 153 -2.70 8.39 -7.70
N PRO A 154 -2.04 7.97 -8.79
CA PRO A 154 -2.10 8.66 -10.08
C PRO A 154 -3.41 8.35 -10.82
N ARG A 155 -4.54 8.67 -10.19
CA ARG A 155 -5.89 8.54 -10.76
C ARG A 155 -6.70 9.80 -10.49
N ARG A 156 -7.52 10.17 -11.48
CA ARG A 156 -8.49 11.25 -11.32
C ARG A 156 -9.78 10.69 -10.71
N ILE A 157 -10.06 11.04 -9.45
CA ILE A 157 -11.26 10.63 -8.72
C ILE A 157 -12.03 11.89 -8.32
N THR A 158 -12.98 12.31 -9.14
CA THR A 158 -13.71 13.57 -8.95
C THR A 158 -15.22 13.40 -8.96
N ASN A 159 -15.72 12.31 -9.55
CA ASN A 159 -17.15 12.04 -9.61
C ASN A 159 -17.40 10.52 -9.68
N PRO A 160 -17.93 9.90 -8.63
CA PRO A 160 -18.12 10.50 -7.31
C PRO A 160 -16.78 10.78 -6.61
N PRO A 161 -16.72 11.79 -5.74
CA PRO A 161 -15.51 12.07 -4.96
C PRO A 161 -15.31 11.00 -3.87
N LEU A 162 -14.09 10.95 -3.31
CA LEU A 162 -13.83 10.18 -2.09
C LEU A 162 -14.62 10.74 -0.92
N GLN A 163 -15.15 9.86 -0.06
CA GLN A 163 -15.84 10.25 1.15
C GLN A 163 -14.87 10.26 2.33
N LEU A 164 -14.60 11.42 2.92
CA LEU A 164 -13.79 11.51 4.14
C LEU A 164 -14.54 10.83 5.31
N LEU A 165 -13.91 9.83 5.92
CA LEU A 165 -14.43 9.09 7.07
C LEU A 165 -13.88 9.65 8.39
N SER A 166 -12.58 9.95 8.43
CA SER A 166 -11.93 10.52 9.61
C SER A 166 -10.67 11.30 9.25
N ALA A 167 -10.31 12.23 10.13
CA ALA A 167 -9.03 12.94 10.12
C ALA A 167 -8.54 13.02 11.56
N ARG A 168 -7.29 12.63 11.82
CA ARG A 168 -6.71 12.66 13.17
C ARG A 168 -5.22 12.94 13.13
N LEU A 169 -4.70 13.54 14.20
CA LEU A 169 -3.25 13.69 14.39
C LEU A 169 -2.66 12.37 14.88
N ILE A 170 -1.49 12.02 14.34
CA ILE A 170 -0.68 10.87 14.76
C ILE A 170 0.72 11.37 15.06
N GLY A 171 1.07 11.39 16.33
CA GLY A 171 2.34 11.96 16.76
C GLY A 171 2.51 13.41 16.28
N PRO A 172 3.74 13.95 16.34
CA PRO A 172 4.01 15.33 15.95
C PRO A 172 4.15 15.52 14.43
N GLY A 173 4.36 14.46 13.65
CA GLY A 173 4.77 14.53 12.24
C GLY A 173 3.71 14.15 11.22
N PHE A 174 2.56 13.58 11.64
CA PHE A 174 1.56 13.06 10.70
C PHE A 174 0.13 13.47 11.02
N SER A 175 -0.66 13.62 9.96
CA SER A 175 -2.11 13.56 10.02
C SER A 175 -2.61 12.35 9.24
N GLU A 176 -3.42 11.50 9.85
CA GLU A 176 -4.06 10.37 9.18
C GLU A 176 -5.43 10.79 8.64
N LEU A 177 -5.60 10.57 7.36
CA LEU A 177 -6.86 10.77 6.65
C LEU A 177 -7.38 9.41 6.17
N ARG A 178 -8.66 9.15 6.42
CA ARG A 178 -9.32 7.92 6.01
C ARG A 178 -10.49 8.24 5.08
N TYR A 179 -10.51 7.59 3.91
CA TYR A 179 -11.52 7.83 2.91
C TYR A 179 -12.17 6.51 2.46
N ALA A 180 -13.48 6.50 2.31
CA ALA A 180 -14.17 5.48 1.53
C ALA A 180 -14.10 5.81 0.03
N VAL A 181 -13.89 4.77 -0.77
CA VAL A 181 -13.93 4.83 -2.24
C VAL A 181 -15.32 4.43 -2.69
N ALA A 182 -16.01 5.32 -3.37
CA ALA A 182 -17.32 5.02 -3.91
C ALA A 182 -17.18 3.96 -5.04
N LYS A 183 -18.01 2.92 -5.00
CA LYS A 183 -18.09 1.96 -6.09
C LYS A 183 -18.71 2.64 -7.31
N GLN A 184 -18.04 2.56 -8.45
CA GLN A 184 -18.64 2.99 -9.70
C GLN A 184 -19.82 2.05 -10.00
N THR A 185 -21.02 2.59 -10.02
CA THR A 185 -22.16 1.87 -10.56
C THR A 185 -21.90 1.77 -12.06
N LEU A 186 -21.59 0.56 -12.55
CA LEU A 186 -21.60 0.32 -14.00
C LEU A 186 -23.03 0.55 -14.46
N GLU A 187 -23.31 1.74 -15.00
CA GLU A 187 -24.53 1.93 -15.76
C GLU A 187 -24.49 0.92 -16.91
N ARG A 188 -25.36 -0.07 -16.84
CA ARG A 188 -25.64 -0.93 -17.99
C ARG A 188 -26.25 0.00 -19.05
N THR A 189 -25.44 0.37 -20.02
CA THR A 189 -25.95 0.89 -21.29
C THR A 189 -26.75 -0.23 -21.92
N GLU A 190 -28.06 -0.08 -21.91
CA GLU A 190 -29.00 -0.88 -22.69
C GLU A 190 -28.82 -0.62 -24.20
#